data_3ffb811d994671974a02a4b826621683
#
_entry.id   3ffb811d994671974a02a4b826621683
#
_cell.length_a   1.000
_cell.length_b   1.000
_cell.length_c   1.000
_cell.angle_alpha   90.00
_cell.angle_beta   90.00
_cell.angle_gamma   90.00
#
_symmetry.space_group_name_H-M   'P 1'
#
loop_
_entity.id
_entity.type
_entity.pdbx_description
1 polymer ?
#
loop_
_entity_poly.entity_id
_entity_poly.type
_entity_poly.pdbx_seq_one_letter_code
_entity_poly.pdbx_strand_id
1 'polypeptide(L)'
;MVEKVHEMGKTIFFDLEGPLSPQDNAYEVMKLIGEEGAPIFEVISKYDDLISLEGREGYEPGDTLALIVPFFFLHGITEEDIRRVSERAKIVEGAEYLFRKLQADNWDIYIISTSYGQHAYNVGRKLGVPTDNIICTNISKTLREKKALPKKFFHTIKKAEEDIIELYSDIENTELIVNRLDEFFFHQLPSLSYDIFAIRVIGGERKAEAVRQIVKEKEGELSNAITVGDSITDYKMLNEVATHGGISVVFNGNEYAVPYANVGLASVDIRFLLILCDAFVRGGKGEVMEVATKWEENREVFEKNPSDIPDNCITADIRHFIMKQKKFFPYFHNIEHANERRKDEIIKIHKQVRMQVREDAGKLG
;
A
#
# COMPACT_ATOMS: atom_id res chain seq x y z
N MET A 1 41.93 20.37 2.17
CA MET A 1 40.91 19.51 1.61
C MET A 1 39.74 19.56 2.59
N VAL A 2 38.66 20.24 2.26
CA VAL A 2 37.45 20.22 3.05
C VAL A 2 36.77 18.90 2.68
N GLU A 3 36.73 17.92 3.60
CA GLU A 3 35.88 16.75 3.46
C GLU A 3 34.47 17.27 3.22
N LYS A 4 33.94 17.01 2.03
CA LYS A 4 32.49 17.09 1.80
C LYS A 4 31.88 16.06 2.75
N VAL A 5 31.35 16.54 3.86
CA VAL A 5 30.34 15.78 4.60
C VAL A 5 29.25 15.50 3.57
N HIS A 6 29.16 14.27 3.08
CA HIS A 6 28.02 13.83 2.32
C HIS A 6 26.84 14.00 3.28
N GLU A 7 25.98 14.99 3.05
CA GLU A 7 24.65 14.99 3.63
C GLU A 7 24.01 13.65 3.24
N MET A 8 23.86 12.76 4.20
CA MET A 8 23.25 11.46 3.96
C MET A 8 21.85 11.71 3.43
N GLY A 9 21.61 11.30 2.18
CA GLY A 9 20.33 11.51 1.50
C GLY A 9 19.20 10.83 2.28
N LYS A 10 18.18 11.61 2.61
CA LYS A 10 16.97 11.13 3.28
C LYS A 10 16.04 10.54 2.23
N THR A 11 15.75 9.27 2.33
CA THR A 11 14.88 8.58 1.37
C THR A 11 13.59 8.12 2.03
N ILE A 12 12.46 8.34 1.37
CA ILE A 12 11.17 7.87 1.83
C ILE A 12 10.43 7.11 0.72
N PHE A 13 9.93 5.94 1.07
CA PHE A 13 9.19 5.05 0.18
C PHE A 13 7.74 4.96 0.64
N PHE A 14 6.81 5.21 -0.26
CA PHE A 14 5.38 5.11 0.00
C PHE A 14 4.77 3.96 -0.79
N ASP A 15 3.93 3.15 -0.14
CA ASP A 15 2.87 2.52 -0.90
C ASP A 15 1.86 3.57 -1.35
N LEU A 16 1.07 3.22 -2.36
CA LEU A 16 0.14 4.16 -2.96
C LEU A 16 -1.27 4.00 -2.43
N GLU A 17 -1.85 2.80 -2.52
CA GLU A 17 -3.24 2.53 -2.16
C GLU A 17 -3.38 2.32 -0.66
N GLY A 18 -4.05 3.23 0.01
CA GLY A 18 -4.13 3.36 1.45
C GLY A 18 -3.44 4.63 1.93
N PRO A 19 -2.11 4.73 1.86
CA PRO A 19 -1.39 5.93 2.30
C PRO A 19 -1.63 7.17 1.43
N LEU A 20 -1.73 7.05 0.10
CA LEU A 20 -1.78 8.18 -0.82
C LEU A 20 -3.10 8.29 -1.59
N SER A 21 -3.71 7.15 -1.93
CA SER A 21 -5.02 7.04 -2.56
C SER A 21 -5.92 6.16 -1.69
N PRO A 22 -7.10 6.64 -1.27
CA PRO A 22 -7.98 5.85 -0.41
C PRO A 22 -8.66 4.69 -1.15
N GLN A 23 -8.72 4.76 -2.48
CA GLN A 23 -9.39 3.79 -3.34
C GLN A 23 -8.43 2.68 -3.75
N ASP A 24 -8.97 1.48 -3.96
CA ASP A 24 -8.32 0.41 -4.71
C ASP A 24 -8.71 0.57 -6.18
N ASN A 25 -7.73 0.91 -7.02
CA ASN A 25 -7.99 1.19 -8.43
C ASN A 25 -8.40 -0.07 -9.22
N ALA A 26 -7.84 -1.24 -8.90
CA ALA A 26 -8.18 -2.48 -9.57
C ALA A 26 -9.61 -2.92 -9.24
N TYR A 27 -10.03 -2.75 -7.98
CA TYR A 27 -11.43 -2.96 -7.56
C TYR A 27 -12.38 -2.03 -8.31
N GLU A 28 -12.05 -0.74 -8.43
CA GLU A 28 -12.87 0.21 -9.18
C GLU A 28 -12.92 -0.11 -10.69
N VAL A 29 -11.84 -0.62 -11.27
CA VAL A 29 -11.83 -1.09 -12.67
C VAL A 29 -12.72 -2.32 -12.84
N MET A 30 -12.68 -3.27 -11.89
CA MET A 30 -13.55 -4.46 -11.94
C MET A 30 -15.03 -4.09 -11.91
N LYS A 31 -15.44 -3.04 -11.23
CA LYS A 31 -16.84 -2.55 -11.25
C LYS A 31 -17.33 -2.13 -12.65
N LEU A 32 -16.44 -1.88 -13.61
CA LEU A 32 -16.83 -1.61 -15.00
C LEU A 32 -17.43 -2.84 -15.68
N ILE A 33 -17.19 -4.05 -15.17
CA ILE A 33 -17.80 -5.29 -15.66
C ILE A 33 -19.31 -5.34 -15.42
N GLY A 34 -19.79 -4.61 -14.41
CA GLY A 34 -21.18 -4.58 -13.97
C GLY A 34 -21.32 -4.95 -12.49
N GLU A 35 -22.50 -5.39 -12.10
CA GLU A 35 -22.81 -5.75 -10.69
C GLU A 35 -21.95 -6.91 -10.17
N GLU A 36 -21.46 -7.77 -11.04
CA GLU A 36 -20.65 -8.94 -10.73
C GLU A 36 -19.17 -8.62 -10.51
N GLY A 37 -18.70 -7.48 -11.00
CA GLY A 37 -17.28 -7.13 -10.98
C GLY A 37 -16.69 -7.00 -9.57
N ALA A 38 -17.41 -6.39 -8.64
CA ALA A 38 -16.98 -6.27 -7.25
C ALA A 38 -16.95 -7.64 -6.54
N PRO A 39 -18.00 -8.49 -6.60
CA PRO A 39 -17.95 -9.86 -6.09
C PRO A 39 -16.78 -10.70 -6.62
N ILE A 40 -16.51 -10.63 -7.93
CA ILE A 40 -15.38 -11.36 -8.55
C ILE A 40 -14.05 -10.90 -7.93
N PHE A 41 -13.86 -9.59 -7.81
CA PHE A 41 -12.63 -9.05 -7.23
C PHE A 41 -12.47 -9.49 -5.76
N GLU A 42 -13.53 -9.41 -4.96
CA GLU A 42 -13.48 -9.76 -3.53
C GLU A 42 -13.11 -11.23 -3.32
N VAL A 43 -13.66 -12.16 -4.12
CA VAL A 43 -13.30 -13.59 -4.06
C VAL A 43 -11.85 -13.81 -4.46
N ILE A 44 -11.39 -13.17 -5.55
CA ILE A 44 -10.00 -13.33 -6.02
C ILE A 44 -9.02 -12.69 -5.04
N SER A 45 -9.35 -11.54 -4.44
CA SER A 45 -8.53 -10.90 -3.40
C SER A 45 -8.44 -11.77 -2.15
N LYS A 46 -9.55 -12.35 -1.70
CA LYS A 46 -9.56 -13.31 -0.59
C LYS A 46 -8.68 -14.53 -0.89
N TYR A 47 -8.77 -15.05 -2.11
CA TYR A 47 -7.92 -16.16 -2.55
C TYR A 47 -6.44 -15.78 -2.56
N ASP A 48 -6.09 -14.59 -3.07
CA ASP A 48 -4.71 -14.07 -3.06
C ASP A 48 -4.14 -14.01 -1.64
N ASP A 49 -4.89 -13.46 -0.68
CA ASP A 49 -4.48 -13.42 0.72
C ASP A 49 -4.18 -14.82 1.27
N LEU A 50 -5.08 -15.79 1.00
CA LEU A 50 -4.93 -17.17 1.49
C LEU A 50 -3.66 -17.83 0.97
N ILE A 51 -3.43 -17.82 -0.35
CA ILE A 51 -2.29 -18.51 -0.96
C ILE A 51 -0.96 -17.77 -0.78
N SER A 52 -1.00 -16.44 -0.56
CA SER A 52 0.17 -15.64 -0.21
C SER A 52 0.77 -16.06 1.13
N LEU A 53 -0.07 -16.46 2.09
CA LEU A 53 0.34 -16.93 3.41
C LEU A 53 0.92 -18.37 3.36
N GLU A 54 0.62 -19.13 2.32
CA GLU A 54 1.21 -20.47 2.12
C GLU A 54 2.66 -20.42 1.65
N GLY A 55 3.13 -19.27 1.14
CA GLY A 55 4.51 -19.09 0.66
C GLY A 55 4.80 -19.86 -0.63
N ARG A 56 3.87 -19.90 -1.57
CA ARG A 56 4.04 -20.59 -2.88
C ARG A 56 5.16 -19.96 -3.69
N GLU A 57 6.00 -20.79 -4.30
CA GLU A 57 7.11 -20.32 -5.12
C GLU A 57 6.65 -19.43 -6.27
N GLY A 58 7.26 -18.24 -6.38
CA GLY A 58 6.96 -17.26 -7.43
C GLY A 58 5.70 -16.44 -7.20
N TYR A 59 4.89 -16.75 -6.17
CA TYR A 59 3.67 -16.03 -5.82
C TYR A 59 3.95 -15.00 -4.71
N GLU A 60 3.42 -13.80 -4.87
CA GLU A 60 3.55 -12.73 -3.88
C GLU A 60 2.20 -12.05 -3.60
N PRO A 61 1.98 -11.55 -2.39
CA PRO A 61 0.77 -10.78 -2.08
C PRO A 61 0.53 -9.63 -3.07
N GLY A 62 -0.69 -9.53 -3.56
CA GLY A 62 -1.10 -8.57 -4.58
C GLY A 62 -1.10 -9.14 -6.00
N ASP A 63 -0.69 -10.39 -6.21
CA ASP A 63 -0.81 -11.05 -7.50
C ASP A 63 -2.27 -11.16 -7.99
N THR A 64 -3.27 -10.81 -7.13
CA THR A 64 -4.66 -10.49 -7.52
C THR A 64 -4.70 -9.67 -8.82
N LEU A 65 -3.79 -8.69 -8.98
CA LEU A 65 -3.75 -7.83 -10.16
C LEU A 65 -3.36 -8.57 -11.45
N ALA A 66 -2.68 -9.70 -11.35
CA ALA A 66 -2.46 -10.58 -12.49
C ALA A 66 -3.66 -11.53 -12.71
N LEU A 67 -4.26 -12.00 -11.61
CA LEU A 67 -5.39 -12.95 -11.66
C LEU A 67 -6.65 -12.34 -12.28
N ILE A 68 -6.90 -11.04 -12.12
CA ILE A 68 -8.08 -10.36 -12.69
C ILE A 68 -7.95 -10.04 -14.19
N VAL A 69 -6.75 -10.02 -14.76
CA VAL A 69 -6.54 -9.64 -16.17
C VAL A 69 -7.29 -10.52 -17.17
N PRO A 70 -7.46 -11.84 -16.99
CA PRO A 70 -8.32 -12.65 -17.84
C PRO A 70 -9.75 -12.11 -17.98
N PHE A 71 -10.31 -11.58 -16.90
CA PHE A 71 -11.66 -10.98 -16.89
C PHE A 71 -11.67 -9.65 -17.64
N PHE A 72 -10.58 -8.87 -17.59
CA PHE A 72 -10.44 -7.69 -18.44
C PHE A 72 -10.53 -8.07 -19.93
N PHE A 73 -9.91 -9.18 -20.31
CA PHE A 73 -10.01 -9.68 -21.69
C PHE A 73 -11.43 -10.08 -22.05
N LEU A 74 -12.13 -10.79 -21.17
CA LEU A 74 -13.51 -11.24 -21.42
C LEU A 74 -14.42 -10.03 -21.65
N HIS A 75 -14.34 -9.02 -20.77
CA HIS A 75 -15.22 -7.86 -20.78
C HIS A 75 -14.73 -6.68 -21.60
N GLY A 76 -13.57 -6.81 -22.25
CA GLY A 76 -13.05 -5.77 -23.13
C GLY A 76 -12.52 -4.53 -22.43
N ILE A 77 -12.14 -4.65 -21.15
CA ILE A 77 -11.48 -3.57 -20.41
C ILE A 77 -10.15 -3.22 -21.08
N THR A 78 -9.91 -1.93 -21.23
CA THR A 78 -8.76 -1.38 -21.94
C THR A 78 -7.86 -0.53 -21.02
N GLU A 79 -6.65 -0.20 -21.48
CA GLU A 79 -5.79 0.76 -20.79
C GLU A 79 -6.49 2.12 -20.56
N GLU A 80 -7.33 2.52 -21.50
CA GLU A 80 -8.09 3.77 -21.44
C GLU A 80 -9.14 3.73 -20.33
N ASP A 81 -9.78 2.59 -20.12
CA ASP A 81 -10.75 2.43 -19.04
C ASP A 81 -10.07 2.51 -17.67
N ILE A 82 -8.93 1.85 -17.50
CA ILE A 82 -8.12 1.92 -16.28
C ILE A 82 -7.68 3.36 -16.02
N ARG A 83 -7.25 4.09 -17.06
CA ARG A 83 -6.86 5.49 -16.94
C ARG A 83 -8.01 6.38 -16.51
N ARG A 84 -9.21 6.22 -17.11
CA ARG A 84 -10.41 7.00 -16.74
C ARG A 84 -10.83 6.77 -15.29
N VAL A 85 -10.75 5.53 -14.81
CA VAL A 85 -11.01 5.22 -13.39
C VAL A 85 -10.01 5.97 -12.52
N SER A 86 -8.72 5.89 -12.86
CA SER A 86 -7.66 6.57 -12.12
C SER A 86 -7.80 8.10 -12.09
N GLU A 87 -8.26 8.74 -13.17
CA GLU A 87 -8.45 10.19 -13.23
C GLU A 87 -9.38 10.71 -12.12
N ARG A 88 -10.36 9.88 -11.72
CA ARG A 88 -11.33 10.17 -10.65
C ARG A 88 -10.82 9.85 -9.26
N ALA A 89 -9.63 9.23 -9.15
CA ALA A 89 -9.10 8.83 -7.87
C ALA A 89 -8.84 10.03 -6.95
N LYS A 90 -9.29 9.88 -5.72
CA LYS A 90 -9.05 10.85 -4.64
C LYS A 90 -7.61 10.71 -4.14
N ILE A 91 -7.12 11.77 -3.53
CA ILE A 91 -5.86 11.80 -2.78
C ILE A 91 -6.21 11.85 -1.30
N VAL A 92 -5.48 11.09 -0.47
CA VAL A 92 -5.64 11.09 0.99
C VAL A 92 -5.42 12.51 1.53
N GLU A 93 -6.26 12.91 2.48
CA GLU A 93 -6.17 14.24 3.09
C GLU A 93 -4.74 14.49 3.62
N GLY A 94 -4.21 15.67 3.30
CA GLY A 94 -2.86 16.07 3.72
C GLY A 94 -1.71 15.56 2.86
N ALA A 95 -1.91 14.59 1.94
CA ALA A 95 -0.82 14.04 1.14
C ALA A 95 -0.14 15.09 0.25
N GLU A 96 -0.89 15.96 -0.42
CA GLU A 96 -0.31 17.05 -1.23
C GLU A 96 0.52 18.01 -0.37
N TYR A 97 0.09 18.28 0.87
CA TYR A 97 0.84 19.12 1.80
C TYR A 97 2.14 18.42 2.25
N LEU A 98 2.03 17.15 2.64
CA LEU A 98 3.16 16.31 3.03
C LEU A 98 4.23 16.28 1.94
N PHE A 99 3.84 15.97 0.70
CA PHE A 99 4.79 15.84 -0.41
C PHE A 99 5.49 17.16 -0.74
N ARG A 100 4.77 18.29 -0.73
CA ARG A 100 5.39 19.60 -0.92
C ARG A 100 6.42 19.92 0.16
N LYS A 101 6.17 19.54 1.42
CA LYS A 101 7.12 19.74 2.52
C LYS A 101 8.34 18.83 2.37
N LEU A 102 8.14 17.54 2.11
CA LEU A 102 9.25 16.62 1.88
C LEU A 102 10.14 17.04 0.71
N GLN A 103 9.55 17.52 -0.40
CA GLN A 103 10.28 18.04 -1.54
C GLN A 103 11.08 19.32 -1.19
N ALA A 104 10.48 20.23 -0.43
CA ALA A 104 11.15 21.44 0.05
C ALA A 104 12.33 21.14 0.99
N ASP A 105 12.22 20.05 1.75
CA ASP A 105 13.24 19.58 2.69
C ASP A 105 14.25 18.61 2.04
N ASN A 106 14.25 18.52 0.70
CA ASN A 106 15.15 17.69 -0.12
C ASN A 106 15.12 16.18 0.24
N TRP A 107 13.93 15.62 0.47
CA TRP A 107 13.76 14.19 0.55
C TRP A 107 13.73 13.55 -0.83
N ASP A 108 14.42 12.43 -0.99
CA ASP A 108 14.24 11.53 -2.13
C ASP A 108 12.97 10.71 -1.93
N ILE A 109 11.92 11.01 -2.70
CA ILE A 109 10.60 10.41 -2.54
C ILE A 109 10.36 9.37 -3.64
N TYR A 110 9.98 8.16 -3.23
CA TYR A 110 9.61 7.06 -4.13
C TYR A 110 8.21 6.55 -3.82
N ILE A 111 7.50 6.10 -4.86
CA ILE A 111 6.26 5.35 -4.75
C ILE A 111 6.52 3.92 -5.23
N ILE A 112 6.23 2.93 -4.38
CA ILE A 112 6.36 1.51 -4.71
C ILE A 112 4.98 0.87 -4.58
N SER A 113 4.32 0.66 -5.70
CA SER A 113 2.89 0.36 -5.74
C SER A 113 2.57 -0.95 -6.42
N THR A 114 1.66 -1.70 -5.85
CA THR A 114 1.04 -2.86 -6.48
C THR A 114 0.17 -2.45 -7.67
N SER A 115 -0.43 -1.25 -7.64
CA SER A 115 -1.33 -0.73 -8.67
C SER A 115 -0.74 -0.73 -10.07
N TYR A 116 -1.63 -0.75 -11.06
CA TYR A 116 -1.24 -0.56 -12.46
C TYR A 116 -0.66 0.82 -12.73
N GLY A 117 0.29 0.90 -13.68
CA GLY A 117 0.99 2.13 -14.03
C GLY A 117 0.07 3.30 -14.37
N GLN A 118 -1.10 3.05 -14.99
CA GLN A 118 -2.08 4.08 -15.29
C GLN A 118 -2.56 4.83 -14.04
N HIS A 119 -2.69 4.11 -12.91
CA HIS A 119 -3.05 4.70 -11.63
C HIS A 119 -1.83 5.31 -10.90
N ALA A 120 -0.76 4.53 -10.80
CA ALA A 120 0.43 4.95 -10.08
C ALA A 120 1.03 6.27 -10.62
N TYR A 121 1.15 6.39 -11.93
CA TYR A 121 1.65 7.61 -12.58
C TYR A 121 0.68 8.80 -12.45
N ASN A 122 -0.63 8.54 -12.45
CA ASN A 122 -1.61 9.62 -12.28
C ASN A 122 -1.56 10.20 -10.87
N VAL A 123 -1.52 9.36 -9.83
CA VAL A 123 -1.39 9.79 -8.42
C VAL A 123 -0.03 10.46 -8.20
N GLY A 124 1.06 9.84 -8.67
CA GLY A 124 2.40 10.42 -8.55
C GLY A 124 2.51 11.81 -9.17
N ARG A 125 1.92 12.02 -10.35
CA ARG A 125 1.86 13.34 -11.00
C ARG A 125 1.10 14.37 -10.17
N LYS A 126 -0.03 14.00 -9.55
CA LYS A 126 -0.79 14.88 -8.65
C LYS A 126 0.05 15.29 -7.43
N LEU A 127 0.93 14.41 -6.96
CA LEU A 127 1.82 14.64 -5.82
C LEU A 127 3.20 15.21 -6.20
N GLY A 128 3.46 15.43 -7.50
CA GLY A 128 4.73 15.97 -7.98
C GLY A 128 5.92 15.00 -7.91
N VAL A 129 5.65 13.68 -7.92
CA VAL A 129 6.70 12.64 -7.93
C VAL A 129 7.12 12.35 -9.37
N PRO A 130 8.43 12.40 -9.70
CA PRO A 130 8.93 12.03 -11.02
C PRO A 130 8.56 10.59 -11.39
N THR A 131 8.28 10.34 -12.67
CA THR A 131 7.93 9.00 -13.15
C THR A 131 8.99 7.95 -12.84
N ASP A 132 10.27 8.32 -12.91
CA ASP A 132 11.39 7.43 -12.63
C ASP A 132 11.47 7.01 -11.15
N ASN A 133 10.79 7.74 -10.27
CA ASN A 133 10.69 7.43 -8.85
C ASN A 133 9.41 6.61 -8.53
N ILE A 134 8.72 6.06 -9.54
CA ILE A 134 7.49 5.29 -9.37
C ILE A 134 7.70 3.87 -9.89
N ILE A 135 7.74 2.91 -8.99
CA ILE A 135 7.82 1.48 -9.29
C ILE A 135 6.43 0.89 -9.14
N CYS A 136 5.89 0.32 -10.21
CA CYS A 136 4.50 -0.17 -10.21
C CYS A 136 4.30 -1.32 -11.20
N THR A 137 3.13 -1.95 -11.14
CA THR A 137 2.76 -3.05 -12.02
C THR A 137 2.45 -2.55 -13.43
N ASN A 138 3.06 -3.16 -14.45
CA ASN A 138 2.83 -2.80 -15.85
C ASN A 138 2.12 -3.91 -16.60
N ILE A 139 0.90 -3.62 -17.09
CA ILE A 139 0.07 -4.55 -17.88
C ILE A 139 -0.15 -4.09 -19.33
N SER A 140 0.42 -2.96 -19.74
CA SER A 140 0.17 -2.38 -21.07
C SER A 140 0.52 -3.33 -22.22
N LYS A 141 1.61 -4.09 -22.07
CA LYS A 141 1.99 -5.11 -23.06
C LYS A 141 0.94 -6.22 -23.14
N THR A 142 0.58 -6.77 -21.97
CA THR A 142 -0.37 -7.88 -21.84
C THR A 142 -1.74 -7.52 -22.40
N LEU A 143 -2.25 -6.32 -22.12
CA LEU A 143 -3.54 -5.87 -22.67
C LEU A 143 -3.55 -5.76 -24.20
N ARG A 144 -2.40 -5.44 -24.83
CA ARG A 144 -2.27 -5.40 -26.30
C ARG A 144 -2.24 -6.78 -26.95
N GLU A 145 -1.78 -7.80 -26.22
CA GLU A 145 -1.67 -9.18 -26.72
C GLU A 145 -3.00 -9.95 -26.75
N LYS A 146 -4.09 -9.39 -26.25
CA LYS A 146 -5.45 -9.95 -26.24
C LYS A 146 -5.87 -10.55 -27.59
N LYS A 147 -5.48 -9.94 -28.71
CA LYS A 147 -5.91 -10.35 -30.06
C LYS A 147 -5.46 -11.77 -30.47
N ALA A 148 -4.48 -12.35 -29.77
CA ALA A 148 -3.94 -13.67 -30.05
C ALA A 148 -4.64 -14.80 -29.26
N LEU A 149 -5.56 -14.48 -28.33
CA LEU A 149 -6.19 -15.47 -27.46
C LEU A 149 -7.27 -16.30 -28.21
N PRO A 150 -7.29 -17.64 -28.05
CA PRO A 150 -8.22 -18.50 -28.73
C PRO A 150 -9.65 -18.40 -28.17
N LYS A 151 -10.69 -18.74 -28.96
CA LYS A 151 -12.08 -18.75 -28.47
C LYS A 151 -12.28 -19.61 -27.20
N LYS A 152 -11.56 -20.73 -27.10
CA LYS A 152 -11.61 -21.62 -25.94
C LYS A 152 -11.21 -20.88 -24.65
N PHE A 153 -10.23 -19.96 -24.73
CA PHE A 153 -9.83 -19.13 -23.60
C PHE A 153 -11.03 -18.35 -23.03
N PHE A 154 -11.74 -17.59 -23.86
CA PHE A 154 -12.88 -16.78 -23.41
C PHE A 154 -14.03 -17.64 -22.86
N HIS A 155 -14.25 -18.83 -23.43
CA HIS A 155 -15.25 -19.76 -22.89
C HIS A 155 -14.86 -20.26 -21.47
N THR A 156 -13.59 -20.59 -21.27
CA THR A 156 -13.08 -21.02 -19.97
C THR A 156 -13.16 -19.92 -18.93
N ILE A 157 -12.81 -18.66 -19.30
CA ILE A 157 -12.92 -17.51 -18.37
C ILE A 157 -14.38 -17.26 -17.99
N LYS A 158 -15.30 -17.33 -18.96
CA LYS A 158 -16.72 -17.12 -18.65
C LYS A 158 -17.27 -18.15 -17.67
N LYS A 159 -16.87 -19.42 -17.83
CA LYS A 159 -17.25 -20.46 -16.88
C LYS A 159 -16.66 -20.22 -15.48
N ALA A 160 -15.39 -19.81 -15.42
CA ALA A 160 -14.74 -19.46 -14.14
C ALA A 160 -15.40 -18.24 -13.47
N GLU A 161 -15.84 -17.27 -14.28
CA GLU A 161 -16.63 -16.13 -13.77
C GLU A 161 -17.91 -16.59 -13.07
N GLU A 162 -18.67 -17.49 -13.71
CA GLU A 162 -19.88 -18.08 -13.12
C GLU A 162 -19.57 -18.84 -11.82
N ASP A 163 -18.51 -19.64 -11.81
CA ASP A 163 -18.04 -20.36 -10.60
C ASP A 163 -17.62 -19.40 -9.47
N ILE A 164 -16.93 -18.29 -9.77
CA ILE A 164 -16.48 -17.29 -8.79
C ILE A 164 -17.69 -16.55 -8.18
N ILE A 165 -18.69 -16.23 -8.97
CA ILE A 165 -19.92 -15.59 -8.48
C ILE A 165 -20.66 -16.54 -7.52
N GLU A 166 -20.68 -17.84 -7.81
CA GLU A 166 -21.23 -18.84 -6.90
C GLU A 166 -20.44 -18.87 -5.57
N LEU A 167 -19.09 -18.85 -5.64
CA LEU A 167 -18.20 -18.82 -4.46
C LEU A 167 -18.43 -17.58 -3.59
N TYR A 168 -18.81 -16.45 -4.17
CA TYR A 168 -19.09 -15.23 -3.41
C TYR A 168 -20.21 -15.41 -2.38
N SER A 169 -21.20 -16.26 -2.67
CA SER A 169 -22.29 -16.58 -1.72
C SER A 169 -21.82 -17.34 -0.48
N ASP A 170 -20.64 -17.97 -0.54
CA ASP A 170 -20.01 -18.75 0.55
C ASP A 170 -18.53 -18.35 0.71
N ILE A 171 -18.25 -17.03 0.70
CA ILE A 171 -16.90 -16.46 0.72
C ILE A 171 -16.09 -16.82 1.98
N GLU A 172 -16.75 -17.30 3.02
CA GLU A 172 -16.09 -17.78 4.24
C GLU A 172 -15.57 -19.22 4.12
N ASN A 173 -15.94 -19.95 3.07
CA ASN A 173 -15.48 -21.30 2.79
C ASN A 173 -14.13 -21.27 2.06
N THR A 174 -13.07 -20.98 2.81
CA THR A 174 -11.72 -20.77 2.28
C THR A 174 -11.16 -21.99 1.55
N GLU A 175 -11.46 -23.21 2.02
CA GLU A 175 -11.00 -24.45 1.37
C GLU A 175 -11.62 -24.62 -0.02
N LEU A 176 -12.91 -24.31 -0.16
CA LEU A 176 -13.61 -24.38 -1.45
C LEU A 176 -13.06 -23.35 -2.43
N ILE A 177 -12.81 -22.11 -1.96
CA ILE A 177 -12.22 -21.04 -2.77
C ILE A 177 -10.85 -21.47 -3.28
N VAL A 178 -9.96 -21.92 -2.40
CA VAL A 178 -8.61 -22.33 -2.78
C VAL A 178 -8.65 -23.46 -3.80
N ASN A 179 -9.42 -24.53 -3.53
CA ASN A 179 -9.49 -25.69 -4.44
C ASN A 179 -10.02 -25.30 -5.84
N ARG A 180 -11.08 -24.48 -5.93
CA ARG A 180 -11.70 -24.09 -7.21
C ARG A 180 -10.80 -23.15 -8.00
N LEU A 181 -10.18 -22.15 -7.34
CA LEU A 181 -9.35 -21.16 -8.00
C LEU A 181 -7.95 -21.70 -8.33
N ASP A 182 -7.39 -22.62 -7.55
CA ASP A 182 -6.17 -23.36 -7.91
C ASP A 182 -6.35 -24.12 -9.24
N GLU A 183 -7.45 -24.88 -9.35
CA GLU A 183 -7.76 -25.61 -10.60
C GLU A 183 -7.85 -24.63 -11.77
N PHE A 184 -8.48 -23.48 -11.58
CA PHE A 184 -8.63 -22.49 -12.66
C PHE A 184 -7.30 -21.81 -13.01
N PHE A 185 -6.62 -21.18 -12.03
CA PHE A 185 -5.46 -20.34 -12.29
C PHE A 185 -4.18 -21.13 -12.59
N PHE A 186 -3.97 -22.29 -11.93
CA PHE A 186 -2.74 -23.04 -12.02
C PHE A 186 -2.82 -24.29 -12.91
N HIS A 187 -4.02 -24.71 -13.35
CA HIS A 187 -4.18 -25.86 -14.25
C HIS A 187 -4.92 -25.50 -15.53
N GLN A 188 -6.08 -24.87 -15.48
CA GLN A 188 -6.87 -24.60 -16.70
C GLN A 188 -6.24 -23.49 -17.55
N LEU A 189 -5.85 -22.34 -16.97
CA LEU A 189 -5.23 -21.26 -17.73
C LEU A 189 -3.89 -21.67 -18.38
N PRO A 190 -2.96 -22.30 -17.68
CA PRO A 190 -1.72 -22.80 -18.32
C PRO A 190 -1.97 -23.80 -19.43
N SER A 191 -3.01 -24.66 -19.35
CA SER A 191 -3.39 -25.58 -20.43
C SER A 191 -3.83 -24.85 -21.71
N LEU A 192 -4.20 -23.57 -21.61
CA LEU A 192 -4.54 -22.66 -22.70
C LEU A 192 -3.37 -21.77 -23.13
N SER A 193 -2.17 -22.07 -22.65
CA SER A 193 -0.95 -21.29 -22.88
C SER A 193 -1.05 -19.85 -22.36
N TYR A 194 -1.79 -19.66 -21.28
CA TYR A 194 -1.85 -18.39 -20.56
C TYR A 194 -1.09 -18.50 -19.25
N ASP A 195 -0.07 -17.66 -19.10
CA ASP A 195 0.77 -17.58 -17.90
C ASP A 195 0.43 -16.32 -17.11
N ILE A 196 -0.15 -16.50 -15.90
CA ILE A 196 -0.44 -15.39 -14.98
C ILE A 196 0.85 -14.72 -14.49
N PHE A 197 1.95 -15.47 -14.35
CA PHE A 197 3.25 -14.94 -13.91
C PHE A 197 3.98 -14.11 -14.98
N ALA A 198 3.48 -14.06 -16.21
CA ALA A 198 3.97 -13.13 -17.23
C ALA A 198 3.75 -11.66 -16.82
N ILE A 199 2.84 -11.41 -15.89
CA ILE A 199 2.60 -10.10 -15.28
C ILE A 199 3.36 -10.05 -13.95
N ARG A 200 4.44 -9.27 -13.90
CA ARG A 200 5.18 -9.05 -12.66
C ARG A 200 4.48 -7.97 -11.83
N VAL A 201 3.64 -8.39 -10.90
CA VAL A 201 2.97 -7.49 -9.95
C VAL A 201 3.96 -7.05 -8.88
N ILE A 202 3.96 -5.78 -8.52
CA ILE A 202 4.87 -5.21 -7.50
C ILE A 202 4.23 -5.32 -6.11
N GLY A 203 4.34 -6.49 -5.49
CA GLY A 203 3.82 -6.79 -4.15
C GLY A 203 4.83 -7.62 -3.34
N GLY A 204 4.65 -7.73 -2.04
CA GLY A 204 5.45 -8.58 -1.17
C GLY A 204 6.95 -8.39 -1.30
N GLU A 205 7.68 -9.47 -1.62
CA GLU A 205 9.14 -9.47 -1.81
C GLU A 205 9.59 -8.50 -2.91
N ARG A 206 8.78 -8.36 -3.96
CA ARG A 206 9.13 -7.48 -5.09
C ARG A 206 9.13 -6.00 -4.70
N LYS A 207 8.33 -5.58 -3.68
CA LYS A 207 8.44 -4.24 -3.06
C LYS A 207 9.73 -4.10 -2.25
N ALA A 208 10.09 -5.10 -1.46
CA ALA A 208 11.35 -5.10 -0.70
C ALA A 208 12.57 -5.08 -1.62
N GLU A 209 12.54 -5.85 -2.72
CA GLU A 209 13.59 -5.82 -3.76
C GLU A 209 13.75 -4.41 -4.36
N ALA A 210 12.63 -3.74 -4.67
CA ALA A 210 12.66 -2.38 -5.21
C ALA A 210 13.31 -1.39 -4.23
N VAL A 211 12.99 -1.46 -2.94
CA VAL A 211 13.63 -0.64 -1.89
C VAL A 211 15.14 -0.90 -1.84
N ARG A 212 15.57 -2.17 -1.77
CA ARG A 212 16.99 -2.53 -1.73
C ARG A 212 17.74 -2.04 -2.97
N GLN A 213 17.13 -2.19 -4.15
CA GLN A 213 17.74 -1.75 -5.41
C GLN A 213 17.93 -0.25 -5.43
N ILE A 214 16.91 0.54 -5.08
CA ILE A 214 16.97 2.00 -5.08
C ILE A 214 18.04 2.49 -4.08
N VAL A 215 18.04 1.95 -2.85
CA VAL A 215 19.03 2.32 -1.84
C VAL A 215 20.45 2.01 -2.33
N LYS A 216 20.66 0.85 -2.96
CA LYS A 216 21.95 0.47 -3.55
C LYS A 216 22.38 1.41 -4.71
N GLU A 217 21.47 1.75 -5.61
CA GLU A 217 21.74 2.67 -6.73
C GLU A 217 22.08 4.10 -6.27
N LYS A 218 21.56 4.48 -5.11
CA LYS A 218 21.84 5.76 -4.45
C LYS A 218 23.11 5.71 -3.59
N GLU A 219 23.80 4.59 -3.52
CA GLU A 219 24.93 4.37 -2.60
C GLU A 219 24.57 4.70 -1.13
N GLY A 220 23.28 4.50 -0.76
CA GLY A 220 22.72 4.81 0.54
C GLY A 220 22.66 3.59 1.47
N GLU A 221 22.04 3.78 2.62
CA GLU A 221 21.80 2.73 3.61
C GLU A 221 20.32 2.70 4.00
N LEU A 222 19.78 1.50 4.28
CA LEU A 222 18.41 1.33 4.74
C LEU A 222 18.15 2.03 6.09
N SER A 223 19.17 2.20 6.90
CA SER A 223 19.13 2.96 8.17
C SER A 223 18.78 4.46 7.96
N ASN A 224 18.95 4.99 6.74
CA ASN A 224 18.61 6.36 6.35
C ASN A 224 17.27 6.44 5.58
N ALA A 225 16.47 5.39 5.66
CA ALA A 225 15.22 5.28 4.93
C ALA A 225 14.00 5.25 5.87
N ILE A 226 12.88 5.79 5.36
CA ILE A 226 11.54 5.59 5.91
C ILE A 226 10.72 4.84 4.87
N THR A 227 9.94 3.84 5.29
CA THR A 227 8.89 3.20 4.46
C THR A 227 7.52 3.41 5.07
N VAL A 228 6.52 3.57 4.22
CA VAL A 228 5.12 3.76 4.61
C VAL A 228 4.24 2.79 3.84
N GLY A 229 3.49 1.94 4.53
CA GLY A 229 2.57 0.97 3.93
C GLY A 229 1.36 0.69 4.82
N ASP A 230 0.43 -0.15 4.41
CA ASP A 230 -0.82 -0.39 5.14
C ASP A 230 -1.36 -1.83 5.07
N SER A 231 -0.81 -2.70 4.23
CA SER A 231 -1.44 -3.99 3.91
C SER A 231 -0.45 -5.16 3.78
N ILE A 232 -0.99 -6.34 3.46
CA ILE A 232 -0.21 -7.55 3.23
C ILE A 232 0.84 -7.38 2.12
N THR A 233 0.58 -6.52 1.13
CA THR A 233 1.53 -6.29 0.04
C THR A 233 2.80 -5.56 0.48
N ASP A 234 2.79 -4.94 1.68
CA ASP A 234 3.86 -4.06 2.20
C ASP A 234 4.73 -4.73 3.25
N TYR A 235 4.25 -5.81 3.88
CA TYR A 235 4.87 -6.34 5.08
C TYR A 235 6.37 -6.64 4.94
N LYS A 236 6.81 -7.14 3.77
CA LYS A 236 8.24 -7.40 3.50
C LYS A 236 9.04 -6.11 3.34
N MET A 237 8.49 -5.10 2.66
CA MET A 237 9.12 -3.79 2.55
C MET A 237 9.25 -3.10 3.91
N LEU A 238 8.20 -3.14 4.73
CA LEU A 238 8.22 -2.60 6.09
C LEU A 238 9.27 -3.31 6.95
N ASN A 239 9.26 -4.65 6.95
CA ASN A 239 10.21 -5.46 7.70
C ASN A 239 11.66 -5.23 7.26
N GLU A 240 11.91 -5.11 5.96
CA GLU A 240 13.23 -4.87 5.39
C GLU A 240 13.87 -3.61 6.00
N VAL A 241 13.16 -2.49 5.98
CA VAL A 241 13.69 -1.22 6.51
C VAL A 241 13.75 -1.23 8.03
N ALA A 242 12.73 -1.78 8.71
CA ALA A 242 12.70 -1.87 10.17
C ALA A 242 13.89 -2.63 10.75
N THR A 243 14.24 -3.78 10.15
CA THR A 243 15.31 -4.66 10.63
C THR A 243 16.71 -4.17 10.29
N HIS A 244 16.84 -3.27 9.31
CA HIS A 244 18.13 -2.67 8.90
C HIS A 244 18.36 -1.27 9.48
N GLY A 245 17.66 -0.92 10.56
CA GLY A 245 17.92 0.33 11.32
C GLY A 245 17.20 1.57 10.82
N GLY A 246 16.42 1.46 9.73
CA GLY A 246 15.52 2.52 9.27
C GLY A 246 14.20 2.55 10.02
N ILE A 247 13.26 3.33 9.53
CA ILE A 247 11.92 3.45 10.09
C ILE A 247 10.87 2.92 9.12
N SER A 248 10.06 2.00 9.59
CA SER A 248 8.84 1.59 8.91
C SER A 248 7.61 2.09 9.65
N VAL A 249 6.73 2.75 8.91
CA VAL A 249 5.48 3.33 9.40
C VAL A 249 4.31 2.59 8.77
N VAL A 250 3.46 2.01 9.60
CA VAL A 250 2.17 1.51 9.12
C VAL A 250 1.12 2.61 9.24
N PHE A 251 0.51 2.98 8.11
CA PHE A 251 -0.53 4.03 8.05
C PHE A 251 -1.91 3.41 7.87
N ASN A 252 -2.76 3.49 8.91
CA ASN A 252 -4.09 2.88 8.91
C ASN A 252 -4.08 1.40 8.50
N GLY A 253 -3.07 0.65 8.98
CA GLY A 253 -2.81 -0.70 8.48
C GLY A 253 -3.69 -1.78 9.09
N ASN A 254 -3.58 -2.96 8.50
CA ASN A 254 -4.28 -4.16 8.92
C ASN A 254 -3.38 -5.12 9.72
N GLU A 255 -3.91 -6.28 10.05
CA GLU A 255 -3.24 -7.35 10.79
C GLU A 255 -1.98 -7.89 10.12
N TYR A 256 -1.85 -7.73 8.81
CA TYR A 256 -0.69 -8.21 8.06
C TYR A 256 0.48 -7.21 8.05
N ALA A 257 0.21 -5.91 8.12
CA ALA A 257 1.24 -4.87 8.06
C ALA A 257 1.73 -4.42 9.44
N VAL A 258 0.81 -4.27 10.42
CA VAL A 258 1.13 -3.77 11.78
C VAL A 258 2.28 -4.53 12.44
N PRO A 259 2.36 -5.87 12.41
CA PRO A 259 3.43 -6.61 13.09
C PRO A 259 4.85 -6.33 12.58
N TYR A 260 4.98 -5.77 11.39
CA TYR A 260 6.26 -5.57 10.69
C TYR A 260 6.74 -4.12 10.65
N ALA A 261 6.01 -3.21 11.32
CA ALA A 261 6.38 -1.80 11.39
C ALA A 261 6.98 -1.43 12.75
N ASN A 262 7.84 -0.40 12.78
CA ASN A 262 8.33 0.19 14.03
C ASN A 262 7.27 1.10 14.65
N VAL A 263 6.57 1.90 13.83
CA VAL A 263 5.63 2.93 14.25
C VAL A 263 4.30 2.76 13.54
N GLY A 264 3.20 2.90 14.29
CA GLY A 264 1.86 3.03 13.75
C GLY A 264 1.41 4.49 13.72
N LEU A 265 0.84 4.92 12.59
CA LEU A 265 0.12 6.19 12.46
C LEU A 265 -1.31 5.91 12.00
N ALA A 266 -2.28 6.03 12.91
CA ALA A 266 -3.68 5.96 12.52
C ALA A 266 -4.28 7.37 12.49
N SER A 267 -4.66 7.81 11.27
CA SER A 267 -5.15 9.16 11.02
C SER A 267 -5.96 9.25 9.73
N VAL A 268 -6.92 10.17 9.70
CA VAL A 268 -7.62 10.55 8.45
C VAL A 268 -6.79 11.50 7.58
N ASP A 269 -5.67 11.98 8.09
CA ASP A 269 -4.80 12.96 7.46
C ASP A 269 -3.34 12.53 7.57
N ILE A 270 -2.69 12.27 6.43
CA ILE A 270 -1.32 11.77 6.40
C ILE A 270 -0.25 12.85 6.67
N ARG A 271 -0.60 14.13 6.69
CA ARG A 271 0.37 15.21 7.02
C ARG A 271 1.05 15.04 8.37
N PHE A 272 0.41 14.32 9.31
CA PHE A 272 0.99 13.99 10.61
C PHE A 272 2.27 13.16 10.52
N LEU A 273 2.52 12.49 9.40
CA LEU A 273 3.79 11.81 9.14
C LEU A 273 4.99 12.76 9.21
N LEU A 274 4.80 14.07 8.94
CA LEU A 274 5.87 15.07 9.08
C LEU A 274 6.47 15.13 10.48
N ILE A 275 5.72 14.77 11.52
CA ILE A 275 6.24 14.68 12.90
C ILE A 275 7.34 13.63 12.98
N LEU A 276 7.13 12.46 12.36
CA LEU A 276 8.12 11.39 12.34
C LEU A 276 9.29 11.71 11.40
N CYS A 277 9.02 12.33 10.25
CA CYS A 277 10.06 12.76 9.32
C CYS A 277 11.00 13.79 9.94
N ASP A 278 10.44 14.76 10.68
CA ASP A 278 11.22 15.77 11.39
C ASP A 278 12.06 15.15 12.52
N ALA A 279 11.47 14.25 13.33
CA ALA A 279 12.19 13.50 14.35
C ALA A 279 13.33 12.68 13.74
N PHE A 280 13.09 12.02 12.59
CA PHE A 280 14.10 11.25 11.88
C PHE A 280 15.30 12.10 11.43
N VAL A 281 15.04 13.29 10.92
CA VAL A 281 16.12 14.24 10.53
C VAL A 281 16.94 14.69 11.73
N ARG A 282 16.32 14.88 12.90
CA ARG A 282 17.03 15.34 14.11
C ARG A 282 17.88 14.28 14.77
N GLY A 283 17.42 13.03 14.83
CA GLY A 283 18.11 12.01 15.62
C GLY A 283 17.90 10.57 15.14
N GLY A 284 17.51 10.38 13.86
CA GLY A 284 17.31 9.06 13.28
C GLY A 284 16.24 8.24 13.99
N LYS A 285 16.39 6.91 13.96
CA LYS A 285 15.44 5.95 14.54
C LYS A 285 15.15 6.24 16.01
N GLY A 286 16.17 6.54 16.81
CA GLY A 286 16.01 6.75 18.26
C GLY A 286 15.03 7.89 18.58
N GLU A 287 15.20 9.04 17.94
CA GLU A 287 14.32 10.20 18.12
C GLU A 287 12.88 9.93 17.66
N VAL A 288 12.72 9.21 16.53
CA VAL A 288 11.38 8.81 16.04
C VAL A 288 10.65 7.95 17.05
N MET A 289 11.34 6.95 17.62
CA MET A 289 10.74 6.05 18.62
C MET A 289 10.38 6.78 19.92
N GLU A 290 11.22 7.73 20.36
CA GLU A 290 10.94 8.57 21.52
C GLU A 290 9.72 9.45 21.28
N VAL A 291 9.61 10.10 20.12
CA VAL A 291 8.47 10.94 19.74
C VAL A 291 7.19 10.10 19.65
N ALA A 292 7.23 8.93 19.00
CA ALA A 292 6.07 8.06 18.90
C ALA A 292 5.56 7.61 20.28
N THR A 293 6.49 7.23 21.18
CA THR A 293 6.15 6.85 22.57
C THR A 293 5.52 8.01 23.33
N LYS A 294 6.09 9.22 23.24
CA LYS A 294 5.51 10.40 23.91
C LYS A 294 4.10 10.72 23.41
N TRP A 295 3.85 10.61 22.11
CA TRP A 295 2.52 10.79 21.55
C TRP A 295 1.55 9.72 22.01
N GLU A 296 1.96 8.45 22.06
CA GLU A 296 1.14 7.35 22.54
C GLU A 296 0.72 7.52 23.99
N GLU A 297 1.69 7.78 24.86
CA GLU A 297 1.47 7.93 26.31
C GLU A 297 0.63 9.16 26.68
N ASN A 298 0.73 10.23 25.92
CA ASN A 298 0.12 11.52 26.26
C ASN A 298 -1.01 11.94 25.30
N ARG A 299 -1.48 11.04 24.45
CA ARG A 299 -2.46 11.37 23.40
C ARG A 299 -3.67 12.12 23.92
N GLU A 300 -4.28 11.68 25.00
CA GLU A 300 -5.46 12.32 25.57
C GLU A 300 -5.17 13.74 26.13
N VAL A 301 -3.99 13.95 26.70
CA VAL A 301 -3.55 15.26 27.17
C VAL A 301 -3.34 16.20 26.00
N PHE A 302 -2.64 15.74 24.97
CA PHE A 302 -2.34 16.51 23.76
C PHE A 302 -3.60 16.84 22.96
N GLU A 303 -4.58 15.94 22.91
CA GLU A 303 -5.87 16.17 22.26
C GLU A 303 -6.68 17.24 22.98
N LYS A 304 -6.70 17.22 24.33
CA LYS A 304 -7.38 18.23 25.15
C LYS A 304 -6.71 19.59 25.05
N ASN A 305 -5.39 19.62 25.05
CA ASN A 305 -4.61 20.87 24.97
C ASN A 305 -3.36 20.69 24.08
N PRO A 306 -3.48 20.93 22.77
CA PRO A 306 -2.36 20.81 21.84
C PRO A 306 -1.16 21.73 22.14
N SER A 307 -1.32 22.73 23.02
CA SER A 307 -0.22 23.60 23.47
C SER A 307 0.76 22.86 24.40
N ASP A 308 0.32 21.75 25.03
CA ASP A 308 1.15 20.96 25.93
C ASP A 308 2.07 19.97 25.17
N ILE A 309 1.91 19.82 23.85
CA ILE A 309 2.80 19.00 23.03
C ILE A 309 4.20 19.65 23.06
N PRO A 310 5.27 18.95 23.49
CA PRO A 310 6.63 19.49 23.46
C PRO A 310 7.07 19.90 22.07
N ASP A 311 7.90 20.94 21.95
CA ASP A 311 8.34 21.46 20.66
C ASP A 311 9.18 20.44 19.85
N ASN A 312 9.86 19.52 20.52
CA ASN A 312 10.56 18.43 19.85
C ASN A 312 9.63 17.27 19.41
N CYS A 313 8.35 17.32 19.73
CA CYS A 313 7.35 16.30 19.36
C CYS A 313 6.38 16.78 18.27
N ILE A 314 6.52 18.00 17.75
CA ILE A 314 5.62 18.55 16.75
C ILE A 314 6.29 19.71 16.02
N THR A 315 6.07 19.80 14.70
CA THR A 315 6.49 20.98 13.94
C THR A 315 5.53 22.14 14.16
N ALA A 316 6.02 23.38 14.01
CA ALA A 316 5.21 24.59 14.19
C ALA A 316 3.97 24.60 13.25
N ASP A 317 4.14 24.15 12.01
CA ASP A 317 3.07 24.07 11.01
C ASP A 317 1.96 23.09 11.43
N ILE A 318 2.36 21.90 11.92
CA ILE A 318 1.41 20.88 12.38
C ILE A 318 0.70 21.35 13.66
N ARG A 319 1.42 21.97 14.58
CA ARG A 319 0.81 22.56 15.79
C ARG A 319 -0.26 23.58 15.41
N HIS A 320 0.07 24.50 14.50
CA HIS A 320 -0.89 25.50 14.02
C HIS A 320 -2.10 24.85 13.34
N PHE A 321 -1.88 23.80 12.57
CA PHE A 321 -2.95 23.03 11.93
C PHE A 321 -3.89 22.41 12.97
N ILE A 322 -3.36 21.68 13.97
CA ILE A 322 -4.16 21.05 15.02
C ILE A 322 -4.98 22.09 15.80
N MET A 323 -4.37 23.22 16.14
CA MET A 323 -5.05 24.28 16.90
C MET A 323 -6.22 24.93 16.14
N LYS A 324 -6.13 24.94 14.79
CA LYS A 324 -7.20 25.48 13.93
C LYS A 324 -8.30 24.49 13.62
N GLN A 325 -7.97 23.20 13.51
CA GLN A 325 -8.90 22.17 13.05
C GLN A 325 -9.17 21.14 14.15
N LYS A 326 -10.38 21.16 14.71
CA LYS A 326 -10.83 20.18 15.73
C LYS A 326 -11.41 18.88 15.13
N LYS A 327 -10.96 18.43 13.94
CA LYS A 327 -11.65 17.35 13.23
C LYS A 327 -11.24 15.95 13.65
N PHE A 328 -9.94 15.69 13.79
CA PHE A 328 -9.40 14.38 14.12
C PHE A 328 -8.03 14.56 14.75
N PHE A 329 -7.77 13.82 15.82
CA PHE A 329 -6.48 13.80 16.49
C PHE A 329 -5.78 12.45 16.24
N PRO A 330 -4.53 12.45 15.74
CA PRO A 330 -3.88 11.20 15.29
C PRO A 330 -3.54 10.28 16.45
N TYR A 331 -3.43 8.98 16.14
CA TYR A 331 -2.82 8.00 17.01
C TYR A 331 -1.43 7.68 16.48
N PHE A 332 -0.43 7.79 17.34
CA PHE A 332 0.90 7.24 17.12
C PHE A 332 1.07 6.06 18.06
N HIS A 333 1.71 5.01 17.57
CA HIS A 333 1.97 3.80 18.35
C HIS A 333 3.42 3.38 18.18
N ASN A 334 4.11 3.09 19.29
CA ASN A 334 5.38 2.41 19.28
C ASN A 334 5.13 0.90 19.20
N ILE A 335 5.35 0.31 18.02
CA ILE A 335 5.04 -1.10 17.75
C ILE A 335 6.25 -1.99 18.02
N GLU A 336 7.47 -1.46 17.95
CA GLU A 336 8.72 -2.25 17.97
C GLU A 336 8.83 -3.21 19.15
N HIS A 337 8.29 -2.81 20.31
CA HIS A 337 8.32 -3.65 21.52
C HIS A 337 6.92 -4.03 22.02
N ALA A 338 5.89 -3.82 21.20
CA ALA A 338 4.52 -4.16 21.55
C ALA A 338 4.34 -5.68 21.60
N ASN A 339 3.76 -6.18 22.70
CA ASN A 339 3.35 -7.57 22.78
C ASN A 339 2.10 -7.83 21.93
N GLU A 340 1.76 -9.09 21.67
CA GLU A 340 0.65 -9.48 20.79
C GLU A 340 -0.69 -8.83 21.19
N ARG A 341 -1.02 -8.80 22.49
CA ARG A 341 -2.24 -8.13 22.95
C ARG A 341 -2.25 -6.65 22.58
N ARG A 342 -1.10 -5.96 22.72
CA ARG A 342 -1.00 -4.55 22.36
C ARG A 342 -1.10 -4.34 20.86
N LYS A 343 -0.50 -5.23 20.06
CA LYS A 343 -0.66 -5.22 18.60
C LYS A 343 -2.12 -5.39 18.18
N ASP A 344 -2.87 -6.29 18.83
CA ASP A 344 -4.31 -6.47 18.55
C ASP A 344 -5.12 -5.20 18.84
N GLU A 345 -4.80 -4.49 19.94
CA GLU A 345 -5.43 -3.20 20.27
C GLU A 345 -5.12 -2.14 19.19
N ILE A 346 -3.86 -2.05 18.77
CA ILE A 346 -3.39 -1.14 17.72
C ILE A 346 -4.10 -1.45 16.38
N ILE A 347 -4.15 -2.72 15.98
CA ILE A 347 -4.82 -3.17 14.76
C ILE A 347 -6.29 -2.72 14.75
N LYS A 348 -7.00 -2.85 15.86
CA LYS A 348 -8.41 -2.41 15.96
C LYS A 348 -8.56 -0.91 15.71
N ILE A 349 -7.68 -0.08 16.28
CA ILE A 349 -7.68 1.38 16.07
C ILE A 349 -7.39 1.68 14.60
N HIS A 350 -6.35 1.08 14.04
CA HIS A 350 -5.96 1.27 12.65
C HIS A 350 -7.08 0.87 11.68
N LYS A 351 -7.71 -0.30 11.87
CA LYS A 351 -8.84 -0.75 11.04
C LYS A 351 -10.04 0.18 11.11
N GLN A 352 -10.35 0.75 12.28
CA GLN A 352 -11.42 1.72 12.42
C GLN A 352 -11.16 3.00 11.59
N VAL A 353 -9.92 3.52 11.65
CA VAL A 353 -9.55 4.72 10.87
C VAL A 353 -9.44 4.38 9.38
N ARG A 354 -8.92 3.20 9.03
CA ARG A 354 -8.87 2.68 7.65
C ARG A 354 -10.26 2.71 7.00
N MET A 355 -11.28 2.21 7.69
CA MET A 355 -12.66 2.23 7.20
C MET A 355 -13.21 3.65 6.99
N GLN A 356 -12.81 4.62 7.83
CA GLN A 356 -13.20 6.03 7.64
C GLN A 356 -12.56 6.67 6.41
N VAL A 357 -11.33 6.26 6.07
CA VAL A 357 -10.56 6.82 4.95
C VAL A 357 -10.87 6.13 3.63
N ARG A 358 -10.96 4.80 3.63
CA ARG A 358 -11.02 3.96 2.42
C ARG A 358 -12.43 3.48 2.07
N GLU A 359 -13.43 3.70 2.95
CA GLU A 359 -14.81 3.24 2.73
C GLU A 359 -14.85 1.73 2.40
N ASP A 360 -15.46 1.33 1.28
CA ASP A 360 -15.56 -0.08 0.88
C ASP A 360 -14.19 -0.72 0.61
N ALA A 361 -13.24 0.01 0.05
CA ALA A 361 -11.87 -0.49 -0.17
C ALA A 361 -11.11 -0.78 1.13
N GLY A 362 -11.58 -0.27 2.27
CA GLY A 362 -11.02 -0.57 3.59
C GLY A 362 -11.17 -2.02 4.04
N LYS A 363 -12.06 -2.80 3.39
CA LYS A 363 -12.29 -4.22 3.66
C LYS A 363 -11.28 -5.14 2.94
N LEU A 364 -10.59 -4.61 1.93
CA LEU A 364 -9.69 -5.37 1.07
C LEU A 364 -8.27 -5.43 1.68
N GLY A 365 -7.59 -6.56 1.51
CA GLY A 365 -6.17 -6.84 1.74
C GLY A 365 -5.67 -6.71 3.13
#